data_fad5260d1553df315965ebbfb7cbbdcc
#
_entry.id   fad5260d1553df315965ebbfb7cbbdcc
#
_cell.length_a   1.000
_cell.length_b   1.000
_cell.length_c   1.000
_cell.angle_alpha   90.00
_cell.angle_beta   90.00
_cell.angle_gamma   90.00
#
_symmetry.space_group_name_H-M   'P 1'
#
loop_
_entity.id
_entity.type
_entity.pdbx_description
1 polymer ?
#
loop_
_entity_poly.entity_id
_entity_poly.type
_entity_poly.pdbx_seq_one_letter_code
_entity_poly.pdbx_strand_id
1 'polypeptide(L)'
;MEESKTQNKTTTKSPRKARTHVPVEGYRIEQLRELTLEELLIIAKKLEVENPQELKRQDLMFNILKSQIDAGGFILFTGILEIKDGGFGFLRAIDGNFSDTSNDSYVSATQIRKFALRTGDIVSGQVRPPNKDSEKYNALLKIEAINY
;
A
#
# COMPACT_ATOMS: atom_id res chain seq x y z
N MET A 1 -26.02 -28.49 -23.88
CA MET A 1 -25.68 -28.06 -23.70
C MET A 1 -25.25 -27.23 -23.15
N GLU A 2 -25.19 -27.13 -23.13
CA GLU A 2 -24.91 -26.49 -22.75
C GLU A 2 -24.24 -25.90 -22.16
N GLU A 3 -24.05 -26.06 -22.04
CA GLU A 3 -23.53 -25.53 -21.56
C GLU A 3 -22.81 -24.88 -21.32
N SER A 4 -22.66 -25.13 -21.62
CA SER A 4 -21.96 -24.42 -21.53
C SER A 4 -21.78 -23.45 -21.31
N LYS A 5 -21.93 -23.42 -21.36
CA LYS A 5 -21.77 -22.44 -21.29
C LYS A 5 -21.55 -21.74 -20.55
N THR A 6 -21.48 -21.80 -20.25
CA THR A 6 -21.26 -21.08 -19.67
C THR A 6 -20.54 -20.68 -19.12
N GLN A 7 -20.22 -21.12 -19.06
CA GLN A 7 -19.42 -20.67 -18.60
C GLN A 7 -18.62 -19.94 -18.66
N ASN A 8 -18.51 -20.00 -19.22
CA ASN A 8 -17.75 -19.18 -19.32
C ASN A 8 -17.67 -18.19 -19.01
N LYS A 9 -17.90 -18.35 -19.09
CA LYS A 9 -17.81 -17.27 -18.90
C LYS A 9 -17.55 -16.73 -17.83
N THR A 10 -17.73 -17.10 -17.62
CA THR A 10 -17.40 -16.68 -16.64
C THR A 10 -16.18 -16.37 -16.22
N THR A 11 -15.71 -16.65 -16.34
CA THR A 11 -14.50 -16.54 -16.01
C THR A 11 -13.70 -15.47 -16.36
N THR A 12 -13.84 -15.00 -17.31
CA THR A 12 -12.95 -14.18 -17.90
C THR A 12 -12.79 -12.89 -17.32
N LYS A 13 -13.77 -12.24 -16.92
CA LYS A 13 -13.66 -10.91 -16.57
C LYS A 13 -13.05 -10.70 -15.29
N SER A 14 -13.18 -11.58 -14.44
CA SER A 14 -12.68 -11.31 -13.14
C SER A 14 -11.21 -11.07 -13.08
N PRO A 15 -10.39 -11.69 -13.87
CA PRO A 15 -8.97 -11.42 -13.76
C PRO A 15 -8.59 -10.01 -14.05
N ARG A 16 -9.31 -9.35 -14.89
CA ARG A 16 -8.95 -8.01 -15.22
C ARG A 16 -9.05 -7.10 -14.07
N LYS A 17 -10.12 -7.20 -13.33
CA LYS A 17 -10.27 -6.39 -12.19
C LYS A 17 -9.24 -6.69 -11.18
N ALA A 18 -8.94 -7.94 -11.04
CA ALA A 18 -7.96 -8.31 -10.07
C ALA A 18 -6.65 -7.67 -10.37
N ARG A 19 -6.32 -7.50 -11.63
CA ARG A 19 -5.03 -6.93 -11.95
C ARG A 19 -4.89 -5.50 -11.51
N THR A 20 -5.95 -4.73 -11.51
CA THR A 20 -5.83 -3.36 -11.16
C THR A 20 -5.61 -3.15 -9.69
N HIS A 21 -6.06 -4.06 -8.88
CA HIS A 21 -5.74 -3.96 -7.51
C HIS A 21 -5.42 -5.26 -6.95
N VAL A 22 -4.63 -6.03 -7.61
CA VAL A 22 -4.24 -7.30 -7.10
C VAL A 22 -3.60 -7.09 -5.79
N PRO A 23 -4.15 -7.58 -4.75
CA PRO A 23 -3.49 -7.48 -3.48
C PRO A 23 -2.24 -8.27 -3.56
N VAL A 24 -1.20 -7.72 -3.09
CA VAL A 24 0.00 -8.49 -2.93
C VAL A 24 -0.33 -9.54 -1.91
N GLU A 25 -0.20 -10.77 -2.29
CA GLU A 25 -0.43 -11.84 -1.35
C GLU A 25 0.58 -11.76 -0.26
N GLY A 26 0.16 -12.01 0.94
CA GLY A 26 1.05 -11.97 2.04
C GLY A 26 0.35 -11.44 3.27
N TYR A 27 1.13 -10.92 4.17
CA TYR A 27 0.63 -10.51 5.46
C TYR A 27 0.17 -9.07 5.43
N ARG A 28 -0.87 -8.79 6.20
CA ARG A 28 -1.32 -7.43 6.44
C ARG A 28 -0.69 -6.96 7.75
N ILE A 29 -0.66 -5.65 7.93
CA ILE A 29 -0.01 -5.11 9.12
C ILE A 29 -0.64 -5.65 10.40
N GLU A 30 -1.95 -5.84 10.42
CA GLU A 30 -2.62 -6.37 11.60
C GLU A 30 -2.15 -7.77 11.91
N GLN A 31 -1.93 -8.57 10.89
CA GLN A 31 -1.44 -9.93 11.09
C GLN A 31 0.00 -9.92 11.60
N LEU A 32 0.81 -9.04 11.06
CA LEU A 32 2.20 -8.96 11.50
C LEU A 32 2.32 -8.53 12.95
N ARG A 33 1.42 -7.68 13.40
CA ARG A 33 1.45 -7.22 14.77
C ARG A 33 1.21 -8.35 15.77
N GLU A 34 0.52 -9.39 15.33
CA GLU A 34 0.21 -10.53 16.21
C GLU A 34 1.35 -11.54 16.29
N LEU A 35 2.36 -11.40 15.46
CA LEU A 35 3.42 -12.39 15.40
C LEU A 35 4.53 -12.07 16.39
N THR A 36 5.24 -13.10 16.81
CA THR A 36 6.41 -12.90 17.64
C THR A 36 7.55 -12.37 16.81
N LEU A 37 8.56 -11.83 17.47
CA LEU A 37 9.74 -11.35 16.78
C LEU A 37 10.39 -12.46 15.98
N GLU A 38 10.45 -13.66 16.54
CA GLU A 38 11.05 -14.78 15.83
C GLU A 38 10.29 -15.11 14.56
N GLU A 39 8.97 -15.09 14.63
CA GLU A 39 8.16 -15.35 13.44
C GLU A 39 8.37 -14.29 12.39
N LEU A 40 8.47 -13.04 12.82
CA LEU A 40 8.72 -11.96 11.89
C LEU A 40 10.08 -12.12 11.21
N LEU A 41 11.09 -12.55 11.97
CA LEU A 41 12.40 -12.75 11.37
C LEU A 41 12.40 -13.86 10.34
N ILE A 42 11.64 -14.92 10.58
CA ILE A 42 11.55 -16.00 9.60
C ILE A 42 10.93 -15.49 8.31
N ILE A 43 9.85 -14.72 8.44
CA ILE A 43 9.19 -14.16 7.26
C ILE A 43 10.12 -13.22 6.52
N ALA A 44 10.81 -12.37 7.27
CA ALA A 44 11.72 -11.40 6.68
C ALA A 44 12.82 -12.08 5.89
N LYS A 45 13.33 -13.19 6.40
CA LYS A 45 14.37 -13.91 5.69
C LYS A 45 13.85 -14.50 4.40
N LYS A 46 12.64 -15.02 4.42
CA LYS A 46 12.05 -15.56 3.20
C LYS A 46 11.86 -14.49 2.14
N LEU A 47 11.59 -13.28 2.57
CA LEU A 47 11.39 -12.16 1.65
C LEU A 47 12.68 -11.42 1.35
N GLU A 48 13.78 -11.92 1.88
CA GLU A 48 15.11 -11.37 1.62
C GLU A 48 15.27 -9.92 2.08
N VAL A 49 14.66 -9.63 3.20
CA VAL A 49 14.88 -8.33 3.86
C VAL A 49 16.32 -8.29 4.35
N GLU A 50 16.98 -7.17 4.09
CA GLU A 50 18.37 -7.01 4.49
C GLU A 50 18.50 -6.87 5.99
N ASN A 51 19.41 -7.65 6.56
CA ASN A 51 19.77 -7.54 7.98
C ASN A 51 18.56 -7.43 8.89
N PRO A 52 17.63 -8.37 8.80
CA PRO A 52 16.37 -8.22 9.54
C PRO A 52 16.58 -8.22 11.05
N GLN A 53 17.64 -8.88 11.53
CA GLN A 53 17.86 -8.95 12.96
C GLN A 53 18.33 -7.63 13.55
N GLU A 54 18.71 -6.67 12.70
CA GLU A 54 19.13 -5.38 13.18
C GLU A 54 17.98 -4.38 13.23
N LEU A 55 16.82 -4.78 12.78
CA LEU A 55 15.68 -3.87 12.71
C LEU A 55 14.83 -3.97 13.96
N LYS A 56 14.27 -2.83 14.35
CA LYS A 56 13.28 -2.83 15.41
C LYS A 56 12.02 -3.48 14.90
N ARG A 57 11.21 -3.94 15.83
CA ARG A 57 9.99 -4.66 15.47
C ARG A 57 9.15 -3.90 14.44
N GLN A 58 8.93 -2.62 14.66
CA GLN A 58 8.10 -1.85 13.75
C GLN A 58 8.73 -1.73 12.37
N ASP A 59 10.03 -1.47 12.33
CA ASP A 59 10.73 -1.38 11.05
C ASP A 59 10.74 -2.71 10.35
N LEU A 60 10.86 -3.79 11.09
CA LEU A 60 10.84 -5.12 10.52
C LEU A 60 9.49 -5.39 9.85
N MET A 61 8.40 -5.05 10.54
CA MET A 61 7.08 -5.25 9.97
C MET A 61 6.90 -4.45 8.67
N PHE A 62 7.35 -3.20 8.67
CA PHE A 62 7.21 -2.39 7.48
C PHE A 62 8.12 -2.84 6.36
N ASN A 63 9.29 -3.38 6.68
CA ASN A 63 10.14 -3.93 5.65
C ASN A 63 9.56 -5.19 5.05
N ILE A 64 8.88 -5.99 5.83
CA ILE A 64 8.16 -7.13 5.30
C ILE A 64 7.07 -6.67 4.34
N LEU A 65 6.28 -5.69 4.75
CA LEU A 65 5.26 -5.14 3.88
C LEU A 65 5.85 -4.58 2.61
N LYS A 66 6.95 -3.85 2.74
CA LYS A 66 7.59 -3.26 1.58
C LYS A 66 8.03 -4.31 0.60
N SER A 67 8.62 -5.38 1.08
CA SER A 67 9.07 -6.45 0.20
C SER A 67 7.91 -7.10 -0.54
N GLN A 68 6.80 -7.31 0.16
CA GLN A 68 5.62 -7.88 -0.47
C GLN A 68 5.06 -6.97 -1.53
N ILE A 69 4.99 -5.70 -1.22
CA ILE A 69 4.41 -4.71 -2.11
C ILE A 69 5.30 -4.50 -3.33
N ASP A 70 6.61 -4.47 -3.11
CA ASP A 70 7.55 -4.34 -4.21
C ASP A 70 7.43 -5.54 -5.16
N ALA A 71 7.23 -6.72 -4.61
CA ALA A 71 7.09 -7.91 -5.42
C ALA A 71 5.85 -7.82 -6.32
N GLY A 72 4.85 -7.10 -5.90
CA GLY A 72 3.65 -6.89 -6.70
C GLY A 72 3.74 -5.72 -7.68
N GLY A 73 4.86 -5.04 -7.68
CA GLY A 73 5.03 -3.92 -8.60
C GLY A 73 4.53 -2.59 -8.07
N PHE A 74 4.26 -2.50 -6.78
CA PHE A 74 3.80 -1.27 -6.17
C PHE A 74 4.85 -0.76 -5.20
N ILE A 75 4.59 0.38 -4.61
CA ILE A 75 5.52 1.01 -3.68
C ILE A 75 4.81 1.20 -2.35
N LEU A 76 5.46 0.87 -1.26
CA LEU A 76 4.94 1.21 0.05
C LEU A 76 5.37 2.62 0.39
N PHE A 77 4.40 3.47 0.66
CA PHE A 77 4.65 4.88 0.95
C PHE A 77 4.03 5.22 2.30
N THR A 78 4.76 5.98 3.10
CA THR A 78 4.26 6.46 4.37
C THR A 78 4.38 7.97 4.39
N GLY A 79 3.29 8.63 4.76
CA GLY A 79 3.29 10.08 4.78
C GLY A 79 2.27 10.64 5.75
N ILE A 80 2.32 11.94 5.92
CA ILE A 80 1.38 12.66 6.75
C ILE A 80 0.31 13.25 5.85
N LEU A 81 -0.94 13.00 6.19
CA LEU A 81 -2.06 13.42 5.36
C LEU A 81 -2.37 14.90 5.54
N GLU A 82 -2.54 15.57 4.42
CA GLU A 82 -3.05 16.93 4.39
C GLU A 82 -4.29 16.94 3.51
N ILE A 83 -5.45 17.24 4.10
CA ILE A 83 -6.70 17.26 3.33
C ILE A 83 -6.89 18.65 2.77
N LYS A 84 -7.24 18.70 1.49
CA LYS A 84 -7.44 19.95 0.79
C LYS A 84 -8.92 20.28 0.67
N ASP A 85 -9.21 21.49 0.27
CA ASP A 85 -10.58 21.86 -0.06
C ASP A 85 -11.06 20.93 -1.15
N GLY A 86 -12.27 20.50 -1.05
CA GLY A 86 -12.80 19.52 -2.00
C GLY A 86 -12.76 18.11 -1.48
N GLY A 87 -12.06 17.87 -0.37
CA GLY A 87 -12.14 16.60 0.31
C GLY A 87 -11.06 15.60 -0.04
N PHE A 88 -10.29 15.83 -1.08
CA PHE A 88 -9.16 14.97 -1.40
C PHE A 88 -7.94 15.42 -0.59
N GLY A 89 -6.86 14.67 -0.65
CA GLY A 89 -5.68 15.04 0.11
C GLY A 89 -4.41 14.53 -0.49
N PHE A 90 -3.31 14.83 0.19
CA PHE A 90 -2.00 14.35 -0.19
C PHE A 90 -1.29 13.81 1.03
N LEU A 91 -0.53 12.74 0.80
CA LEU A 91 0.38 12.24 1.81
C LEU A 91 1.74 12.86 1.55
N ARG A 92 2.24 13.59 2.52
CA ARG A 92 3.55 14.22 2.42
C ARG A 92 4.58 13.29 3.03
N ALA A 93 5.69 13.10 2.33
CA ALA A 93 6.72 12.19 2.80
C ALA A 93 7.23 12.60 4.17
N ILE A 94 7.40 11.64 5.04
CA ILE A 94 7.85 11.91 6.39
C ILE A 94 9.35 12.03 6.49
N ASP A 95 10.02 11.13 5.83
CA ASP A 95 11.45 11.04 6.00
C ASP A 95 12.14 11.95 5.06
N GLY A 96 11.57 12.92 4.64
CA GLY A 96 12.19 13.53 3.72
C GLY A 96 12.46 14.87 3.69
N ASN A 97 12.60 15.15 2.63
CA ASN A 97 12.75 16.41 2.11
C ASN A 97 11.37 16.89 1.81
N PHE A 98 10.78 17.55 2.72
CA PHE A 98 9.40 17.96 2.57
C PHE A 98 9.21 18.94 1.44
N SER A 99 10.28 19.47 0.92
CA SER A 99 10.13 20.41 -0.17
C SER A 99 10.00 19.72 -1.52
N ASP A 100 10.23 18.42 -1.55
CA ASP A 100 10.15 17.70 -2.82
C ASP A 100 8.75 17.15 -3.00
N THR A 101 7.91 17.94 -3.63
CA THR A 101 6.52 17.53 -3.81
C THR A 101 6.34 16.41 -4.81
N SER A 102 7.40 16.05 -5.52
CA SER A 102 7.29 14.95 -6.48
C SER A 102 7.05 13.62 -5.80
N ASN A 103 7.33 13.55 -4.50
CA ASN A 103 7.11 12.33 -3.76
C ASN A 103 5.76 12.28 -3.05
N ASP A 104 4.96 13.32 -3.18
CA ASP A 104 3.65 13.30 -2.54
C ASP A 104 2.74 12.30 -3.22
N SER A 105 1.81 11.76 -2.44
CA SER A 105 0.86 10.79 -2.97
C SER A 105 -0.56 11.32 -2.82
N TYR A 106 -1.30 11.24 -3.90
CA TYR A 106 -2.67 11.71 -3.92
C TYR A 106 -3.59 10.70 -3.22
N VAL A 107 -4.50 11.21 -2.40
CA VAL A 107 -5.48 10.41 -1.68
C VAL A 107 -6.87 10.90 -2.07
N SER A 108 -7.72 10.01 -2.53
CA SER A 108 -9.03 10.41 -3.00
C SER A 108 -9.96 10.76 -1.85
N ALA A 109 -10.94 11.58 -2.14
CA ALA A 109 -11.94 11.93 -1.13
C ALA A 109 -12.69 10.71 -0.65
N THR A 110 -12.90 9.75 -1.53
CA THR A 110 -13.58 8.51 -1.17
C THR A 110 -12.81 7.73 -0.10
N GLN A 111 -11.49 7.64 -0.27
CA GLN A 111 -10.66 6.95 0.71
C GLN A 111 -10.68 7.67 2.05
N ILE A 112 -10.60 9.00 2.00
CA ILE A 112 -10.60 9.80 3.22
C ILE A 112 -11.89 9.58 4.00
N ARG A 113 -13.02 9.56 3.31
CA ARG A 113 -14.30 9.33 3.98
C ARG A 113 -14.42 7.91 4.48
N LYS A 114 -14.01 6.96 3.66
CA LYS A 114 -14.17 5.55 4.01
C LYS A 114 -13.42 5.19 5.28
N PHE A 115 -12.25 5.74 5.46
CA PHE A 115 -11.42 5.44 6.62
C PHE A 115 -11.44 6.54 7.67
N ALA A 116 -12.27 7.54 7.50
CA ALA A 116 -12.41 8.65 8.44
C ALA A 116 -11.06 9.30 8.73
N LEU A 117 -10.31 9.54 7.69
CA LEU A 117 -8.98 10.11 7.83
C LEU A 117 -9.04 11.60 8.13
N ARG A 118 -8.02 12.08 8.81
CA ARG A 118 -7.93 13.49 9.17
C ARG A 118 -6.56 14.02 8.80
N THR A 119 -6.51 15.33 8.61
CA THR A 119 -5.23 16.00 8.43
C THR A 119 -4.35 15.72 9.64
N GLY A 120 -3.11 15.33 9.37
CA GLY A 120 -2.17 14.98 10.42
C GLY A 120 -2.03 13.50 10.66
N ASP A 121 -2.94 12.69 10.13
CA ASP A 121 -2.80 11.24 10.26
C ASP A 121 -1.59 10.75 9.49
N ILE A 122 -0.91 9.77 10.05
CA ILE A 122 0.20 9.10 9.37
C ILE A 122 -0.38 7.88 8.69
N VAL A 123 -0.28 7.84 7.37
CA VAL A 123 -0.89 6.79 6.57
C VAL A 123 0.17 6.08 5.76
N SER A 124 0.15 4.78 5.81
CA SER A 124 1.02 3.95 4.99
C SER A 124 0.17 3.14 4.03
N GLY A 125 0.61 3.03 2.81
CA GLY A 125 -0.16 2.26 1.85
C GLY A 125 0.58 2.00 0.57
N GLN A 126 -0.10 1.29 -0.30
CA GLN A 126 0.43 0.98 -1.61
C GLN A 126 0.14 2.12 -2.56
N VAL A 127 1.16 2.61 -3.21
CA VAL A 127 0.99 3.66 -4.20
C VAL A 127 1.54 3.20 -5.53
N ARG A 128 1.04 3.81 -6.59
CA ARG A 128 1.61 3.61 -7.91
C ARG A 128 2.22 4.91 -8.39
N PRO A 129 3.23 4.82 -9.25
CA PRO A 129 3.83 6.04 -9.78
C PRO A 129 2.88 6.78 -10.69
N PRO A 130 3.15 8.05 -10.95
CA PRO A 130 2.26 8.82 -11.80
C PRO A 130 2.31 8.34 -13.23
N ASN A 131 1.19 8.53 -13.89
CA ASN A 131 1.14 8.31 -15.32
C ASN A 131 1.84 9.50 -15.98
N LYS A 132 2.82 9.20 -16.81
CA LYS A 132 3.67 10.24 -17.36
C LYS A 132 2.97 11.42 -17.95
N ASP A 133 1.88 11.15 -18.65
CA ASP A 133 1.30 12.20 -19.47
C ASP A 133 0.23 12.98 -18.76
N SER A 134 -0.34 12.46 -17.69
CA SER A 134 -1.51 13.09 -17.13
C SER A 134 -1.46 13.31 -15.64
N GLU A 135 -0.48 12.77 -14.96
CA GLU A 135 -0.46 12.84 -13.52
C GLU A 135 0.87 13.34 -13.02
N LYS A 136 0.84 14.09 -11.94
CA LYS A 136 2.04 14.58 -11.33
C LYS A 136 2.45 13.84 -10.08
N TYR A 137 1.50 13.17 -9.45
CA TYR A 137 1.73 12.59 -8.13
C TYR A 137 1.52 11.11 -8.17
N ASN A 138 2.17 10.42 -7.24
CA ASN A 138 1.80 9.03 -6.99
C ASN A 138 0.35 8.97 -6.57
N ALA A 139 -0.28 7.85 -6.76
CA ALA A 139 -1.68 7.67 -6.35
C ALA A 139 -1.77 6.57 -5.31
N LEU A 140 -2.39 6.87 -4.18
CA LEU A 140 -2.61 5.87 -3.15
C LEU A 140 -3.71 4.93 -3.60
N LEU A 141 -3.37 3.64 -3.65
CA LEU A 141 -4.31 2.62 -4.09
C LEU A 141 -4.94 1.87 -2.93
N LYS A 142 -4.16 1.57 -1.92
CA LYS A 142 -4.65 0.77 -0.81
C LYS A 142 -3.97 1.22 0.47
N ILE A 143 -4.75 1.38 1.51
CA ILE A 143 -4.21 1.77 2.81
C ILE A 143 -3.83 0.52 3.58
N GLU A 144 -2.60 0.49 4.08
CA GLU A 144 -2.10 -0.63 4.84
C GLU A 144 -2.11 -0.36 6.34
N ALA A 145 -1.84 0.88 6.74
CA ALA A 145 -1.77 1.21 8.15
C ALA A 145 -2.09 2.68 8.36
N ILE A 146 -2.71 2.99 9.49
CA ILE A 146 -3.02 4.36 9.87
C ILE A 146 -2.46 4.57 11.26
N ASN A 147 -1.57 5.56 11.39
CA ASN A 147 -0.98 5.94 12.68
C ASN A 147 -0.25 4.81 13.39
N TYR A 148 0.47 4.03 12.64
CA TYR A 148 1.36 3.03 13.20
C TYR A 148 2.79 3.50 13.20
#